data_b8d021bcf41e42ee14529df2ebdfcc07
#
_entry.id   b8d021bcf41e42ee14529df2ebdfcc07
#
_cell.length_a   1.000
_cell.length_b   1.000
_cell.length_c   1.000
_cell.angle_alpha   90.00
_cell.angle_beta   90.00
_cell.angle_gamma   90.00
#
_symmetry.space_group_name_H-M   'P 1'
#
loop_
_entity.id
_entity.type
_entity.pdbx_description
1 polymer ?
#
loop_
_entity_poly.entity_id
_entity_poly.type
_entity_poly.pdbx_seq_one_letter_code
_entity_poly.pdbx_strand_id
1 'polypeptide(L)'
;REIAEEIKSGEFQPKPALEDVHMNIESRLIEKCGATGARLHMGRSRNDQVNTTVRLYLRKELLGIWGGLETLINVLLAKAEEHAEVVVPGYTHLQQAQPVSRGHF
;
A
#
# COMPACT_ATOMS: atom_id res chain seq x y z
N ARG A 1 -7.66 13.63 -13.58
CA ARG A 1 -6.71 14.34 -12.70
C ARG A 1 -7.45 15.32 -11.79
N GLU A 2 -8.27 16.25 -12.33
CA GLU A 2 -8.98 17.25 -11.54
C GLU A 2 -9.81 16.68 -10.38
N ILE A 3 -10.61 15.62 -10.60
CA ILE A 3 -11.39 14.97 -9.53
C ILE A 3 -10.47 14.39 -8.45
N ALA A 4 -9.30 13.89 -8.82
CA ALA A 4 -8.32 13.41 -7.84
C ALA A 4 -7.73 14.54 -7.00
N GLU A 5 -7.56 15.72 -7.58
CA GLU A 5 -7.14 16.91 -6.82
C GLU A 5 -8.27 17.41 -5.90
N GLU A 6 -9.53 17.41 -6.37
CA GLU A 6 -10.70 17.74 -5.54
C GLU A 6 -10.82 16.79 -4.33
N ILE A 7 -10.52 15.48 -4.51
CA ILE A 7 -10.51 14.51 -3.41
C ILE A 7 -9.40 14.82 -2.42
N LYS A 8 -8.19 15.13 -2.90
CA LYS A 8 -7.03 15.45 -2.04
C LYS A 8 -7.20 16.76 -1.27
N SER A 9 -7.79 17.77 -1.91
CA SER A 9 -8.06 19.07 -1.28
C SER A 9 -9.25 19.04 -0.31
N GLY A 10 -10.06 17.98 -0.31
CA GLY A 10 -11.28 17.88 0.48
C GLY A 10 -12.49 18.63 -0.13
N GLU A 11 -12.35 19.16 -1.35
CA GLU A 11 -13.45 19.82 -2.06
C GLU A 11 -14.49 18.84 -2.60
N PHE A 12 -14.06 17.60 -2.86
CA PHE A 12 -14.96 16.53 -3.31
C PHE A 12 -15.89 16.11 -2.19
N GLN A 13 -17.19 16.41 -2.33
CA GLN A 13 -18.21 16.05 -1.35
C GLN A 13 -19.01 14.84 -1.86
N PRO A 14 -18.83 13.64 -1.26
CA PRO A 14 -19.65 12.48 -1.61
C PRO A 14 -21.12 12.72 -1.30
N LYS A 15 -21.99 12.35 -2.24
CA LYS A 15 -23.46 12.44 -2.07
C LYS A 15 -23.96 11.12 -1.45
N PRO A 16 -24.54 11.13 -0.23
CA PRO A 16 -25.03 9.91 0.42
C PRO A 16 -26.12 9.17 -0.36
N ALA A 17 -26.82 9.87 -1.26
CA ALA A 17 -27.84 9.28 -2.13
C ALA A 17 -27.24 8.37 -3.23
N LEU A 18 -25.92 8.43 -3.47
CA LEU A 18 -25.22 7.56 -4.40
C LEU A 18 -24.62 6.39 -3.63
N GLU A 19 -24.79 5.18 -4.18
CA GLU A 19 -24.54 3.92 -3.51
C GLU A 19 -23.08 3.78 -3.01
N ASP A 20 -22.10 4.20 -3.85
CA ASP A 20 -20.69 3.99 -3.56
C ASP A 20 -19.81 5.15 -4.07
N VAL A 21 -18.51 5.05 -3.77
CA VAL A 21 -17.50 6.02 -4.22
C VAL A 21 -17.36 6.06 -5.74
N HIS A 22 -17.57 4.94 -6.43
CA HIS A 22 -17.46 4.87 -7.89
C HIS A 22 -18.61 5.63 -8.56
N MET A 23 -19.84 5.49 -8.04
CA MET A 23 -20.98 6.27 -8.51
C MET A 23 -20.79 7.78 -8.26
N ASN A 24 -20.23 8.14 -7.12
CA ASN A 24 -19.91 9.52 -6.80
C ASN A 24 -18.88 10.12 -7.77
N ILE A 25 -17.80 9.41 -8.06
CA ILE A 25 -16.77 9.82 -9.02
C ILE A 25 -17.37 9.89 -10.45
N GLU A 26 -18.17 8.91 -10.83
CA GLU A 26 -18.85 8.89 -12.15
C GLU A 26 -19.81 10.06 -12.31
N SER A 27 -20.63 10.34 -11.29
CA SER A 27 -21.51 11.53 -11.28
C SER A 27 -20.71 12.82 -11.45
N ARG A 28 -19.59 12.97 -10.71
CA ARG A 28 -18.73 14.14 -10.84
C ARG A 28 -18.07 14.23 -12.22
N LEU A 29 -17.70 13.11 -12.80
CA LEU A 29 -17.15 13.06 -14.15
C LEU A 29 -18.21 13.50 -15.19
N ILE A 30 -19.46 13.08 -15.04
CA ILE A 30 -20.57 13.49 -15.92
C ILE A 30 -20.83 14.99 -15.78
N GLU A 31 -20.79 15.54 -14.57
CA GLU A 31 -20.92 16.98 -14.35
C GLU A 31 -19.85 17.78 -15.13
N LYS A 32 -18.62 17.26 -15.20
CA LYS A 32 -17.50 17.92 -15.89
C LYS A 32 -17.46 17.69 -17.41
N CYS A 33 -17.79 16.48 -17.85
CA CYS A 33 -17.59 16.04 -19.24
C CYS A 33 -18.90 15.76 -20.00
N GLY A 34 -20.05 15.96 -19.36
CA GLY A 34 -21.36 15.69 -19.94
C GLY A 34 -21.54 14.20 -20.28
N ALA A 35 -22.28 13.91 -21.34
CA ALA A 35 -22.58 12.53 -21.77
C ALA A 35 -21.34 11.66 -22.06
N THR A 36 -20.20 12.26 -22.35
CA THR A 36 -18.96 11.54 -22.55
C THR A 36 -18.48 10.87 -21.26
N GLY A 37 -18.71 11.49 -20.10
CA GLY A 37 -18.39 10.93 -18.78
C GLY A 37 -19.12 9.63 -18.50
N ALA A 38 -20.39 9.51 -18.90
CA ALA A 38 -21.20 8.31 -18.72
C ALA A 38 -20.68 7.09 -19.52
N ARG A 39 -19.90 7.31 -20.58
CA ARG A 39 -19.31 6.22 -21.38
C ARG A 39 -18.22 5.44 -20.64
N LEU A 40 -17.68 5.99 -19.56
CA LEU A 40 -16.62 5.33 -18.80
C LEU A 40 -17.06 3.96 -18.26
N HIS A 41 -18.32 3.87 -17.81
CA HIS A 41 -18.85 2.62 -17.22
C HIS A 41 -19.62 1.77 -18.24
N MET A 42 -19.87 2.27 -19.43
CA MET A 42 -20.69 1.61 -20.45
C MET A 42 -20.13 0.21 -20.79
N GLY A 43 -21.02 -0.81 -20.76
CA GLY A 43 -20.66 -2.19 -21.09
C GLY A 43 -19.81 -2.91 -20.07
N ARG A 44 -19.67 -2.39 -18.85
CA ARG A 44 -18.89 -3.01 -17.76
C ARG A 44 -19.75 -3.23 -16.53
N SER A 45 -19.42 -4.28 -15.78
CA SER A 45 -19.97 -4.48 -14.43
C SER A 45 -19.27 -3.55 -13.44
N ARG A 46 -20.01 -3.06 -12.45
CA ARG A 46 -19.42 -2.35 -11.29
C ARG A 46 -18.40 -3.23 -10.57
N ASN A 47 -18.64 -4.54 -10.50
CA ASN A 47 -17.72 -5.51 -9.90
C ASN A 47 -16.36 -5.54 -10.62
N ASP A 48 -16.32 -5.44 -11.95
CA ASP A 48 -15.06 -5.37 -12.70
C ASP A 48 -14.27 -4.12 -12.33
N GLN A 49 -14.96 -2.98 -12.22
CA GLN A 49 -14.37 -1.71 -11.82
C GLN A 49 -13.81 -1.76 -10.40
N VAL A 50 -14.59 -2.27 -9.44
CA VAL A 50 -14.19 -2.40 -8.04
C VAL A 50 -12.96 -3.32 -7.93
N ASN A 51 -13.01 -4.52 -8.50
CA ASN A 51 -11.89 -5.47 -8.45
C ASN A 51 -10.62 -4.91 -9.10
N THR A 52 -10.75 -4.21 -10.22
CA THR A 52 -9.61 -3.58 -10.88
C THR A 52 -8.99 -2.50 -9.99
N THR A 53 -9.81 -1.66 -9.37
CA THR A 53 -9.35 -0.58 -8.48
C THR A 53 -8.63 -1.15 -7.26
N VAL A 54 -9.18 -2.21 -6.62
CA VAL A 54 -8.55 -2.89 -5.49
C VAL A 54 -7.20 -3.47 -5.89
N ARG A 55 -7.11 -4.13 -7.04
CA ARG A 55 -5.83 -4.70 -7.53
C ARG A 55 -4.78 -3.63 -7.82
N LEU A 56 -5.17 -2.52 -8.41
CA LEU A 56 -4.26 -1.39 -8.65
C LEU A 56 -3.77 -0.77 -7.34
N TYR A 57 -4.66 -0.62 -6.36
CA TYR A 57 -4.31 -0.14 -5.02
C TYR A 57 -3.33 -1.10 -4.34
N LEU A 58 -3.68 -2.39 -4.25
CA LEU A 58 -2.81 -3.41 -3.64
C LEU A 58 -1.44 -3.47 -4.30
N ARG A 59 -1.38 -3.40 -5.63
CA ARG A 59 -0.10 -3.37 -6.34
C ARG A 59 0.77 -2.20 -5.90
N LYS A 60 0.19 -1.03 -5.77
CA LYS A 60 0.91 0.17 -5.31
C LYS A 60 1.42 0.02 -3.88
N GLU A 61 0.55 -0.44 -2.97
CA GLU A 61 0.91 -0.61 -1.55
C GLU A 61 1.97 -1.70 -1.35
N LEU A 62 1.85 -2.82 -2.07
CA LEU A 62 2.84 -3.90 -2.02
C LEU A 62 4.23 -3.46 -2.50
N LEU A 63 4.31 -2.62 -3.50
CA LEU A 63 5.60 -2.05 -3.93
C LEU A 63 6.22 -1.15 -2.85
N GLY A 64 5.41 -0.40 -2.11
CA GLY A 64 5.87 0.38 -0.97
C GLY A 64 6.38 -0.51 0.18
N ILE A 65 5.65 -1.57 0.52
CA ILE A 65 6.06 -2.56 1.53
C ILE A 65 7.36 -3.25 1.11
N TRP A 66 7.48 -3.63 -0.16
CA TRP A 66 8.71 -4.23 -0.70
C TRP A 66 9.93 -3.34 -0.46
N GLY A 67 9.85 -2.06 -0.82
CA GLY A 67 10.95 -1.12 -0.57
C GLY A 67 11.30 -0.96 0.92
N GLY A 68 10.29 -0.99 1.79
CA GLY A 68 10.51 -0.99 3.25
C GLY A 68 11.23 -2.24 3.74
N LEU A 69 10.85 -3.42 3.24
CA LEU A 69 11.51 -4.69 3.56
C LEU A 69 12.95 -4.73 3.07
N GLU A 70 13.21 -4.25 1.85
CA GLU A 70 14.56 -4.15 1.31
C GLU A 70 15.46 -3.26 2.19
N THR A 71 14.94 -2.13 2.63
CA THR A 71 15.63 -1.23 3.54
C THR A 71 15.94 -1.92 4.87
N LEU A 72 14.97 -2.63 5.46
CA LEU A 72 15.15 -3.37 6.70
C LEU A 72 16.22 -4.46 6.56
N ILE A 73 16.18 -5.25 5.49
CA ILE A 73 17.17 -6.30 5.20
C ILE A 73 18.59 -5.70 5.14
N ASN A 74 18.76 -4.60 4.41
CA ASN A 74 20.05 -3.96 4.27
C ASN A 74 20.59 -3.44 5.61
N VAL A 75 19.74 -2.88 6.47
CA VAL A 75 20.12 -2.44 7.82
C VAL A 75 20.54 -3.63 8.68
N LEU A 76 19.79 -4.74 8.63
CA LEU A 76 20.13 -5.95 9.40
C LEU A 76 21.44 -6.57 8.92
N LEU A 77 21.68 -6.64 7.60
CA LEU A 77 22.92 -7.13 7.03
C LEU A 77 24.12 -6.26 7.46
N ALA A 78 24.00 -4.95 7.38
CA ALA A 78 25.05 -4.04 7.83
C ALA A 78 25.35 -4.22 9.32
N LYS A 79 24.32 -4.43 10.15
CA LYS A 79 24.52 -4.72 11.59
C LYS A 79 25.14 -6.10 11.85
N ALA A 80 24.78 -7.09 11.06
CA ALA A 80 25.40 -8.41 11.14
C ALA A 80 26.91 -8.35 10.79
N GLU A 81 27.27 -7.64 9.74
CA GLU A 81 28.66 -7.41 9.35
C GLU A 81 29.44 -6.64 10.43
N GLU A 82 28.88 -5.52 10.94
CA GLU A 82 29.51 -4.71 12.00
C GLU A 82 29.84 -5.53 13.26
N HIS A 83 29.01 -6.53 13.57
CA HIS A 83 29.10 -7.31 14.79
C HIS A 83 29.53 -8.78 14.59
N ALA A 84 30.04 -9.13 13.42
CA ALA A 84 30.41 -10.51 13.08
C ALA A 84 31.42 -11.14 14.08
N GLU A 85 32.37 -10.34 14.54
CA GLU A 85 33.43 -10.78 15.47
C GLU A 85 33.07 -10.61 16.96
N VAL A 86 31.94 -10.04 17.29
CA VAL A 86 31.51 -9.80 18.67
C VAL A 86 30.85 -11.05 19.22
N VAL A 87 31.53 -11.72 20.17
CA VAL A 87 31.02 -12.93 20.82
C VAL A 87 30.11 -12.57 22.00
N VAL A 88 28.93 -13.16 22.01
CA VAL A 88 27.93 -13.00 23.07
C VAL A 88 27.41 -14.36 23.53
N PRO A 89 26.95 -14.50 24.79
CA PRO A 89 26.35 -15.76 25.24
C PRO A 89 24.97 -15.96 24.57
N GLY A 90 24.77 -17.12 23.96
CA GLY A 90 23.43 -17.58 23.57
C GLY A 90 22.65 -18.07 24.79
N TYR A 91 21.33 -18.04 24.70
CA TYR A 91 20.43 -18.50 25.76
C TYR A 91 19.37 -19.45 25.19
N THR A 92 19.08 -20.51 25.96
CA THR A 92 17.94 -21.40 25.75
C THR A 92 17.23 -21.62 27.08
N HIS A 93 15.89 -21.57 27.09
CA HIS A 93 15.11 -21.75 28.31
C HIS A 93 15.58 -20.87 29.49
N LEU A 94 15.93 -19.61 29.22
CA LEU A 94 16.50 -18.65 30.18
C LEU A 94 17.83 -19.05 30.79
N GLN A 95 18.52 -20.07 30.24
CA GLN A 95 19.84 -20.53 30.68
C GLN A 95 20.88 -20.22 29.60
N GLN A 96 22.08 -19.90 30.05
CA GLN A 96 23.23 -19.67 29.18
C GLN A 96 23.56 -20.95 28.41
N ALA A 97 23.71 -20.84 27.12
CA ALA A 97 24.07 -21.90 26.21
C ALA A 97 25.41 -21.61 25.52
N GLN A 98 25.55 -21.95 24.26
CA GLN A 98 26.80 -21.77 23.52
C GLN A 98 27.04 -20.27 23.21
N PRO A 99 28.36 -19.87 23.17
CA PRO A 99 28.70 -18.56 22.65
C PRO A 99 28.35 -18.48 21.14
N VAL A 100 27.83 -17.35 20.72
CA VAL A 100 27.49 -17.06 19.32
C VAL A 100 28.01 -15.69 18.92
N SER A 101 28.25 -15.44 17.65
CA SER A 101 28.55 -14.09 17.22
C SER A 101 27.27 -13.23 17.24
N ARG A 102 27.41 -11.97 17.65
CA ARG A 102 26.29 -11.04 17.65
C ARG A 102 25.76 -10.77 16.23
N GLY A 103 26.63 -10.87 15.23
CA GLY A 103 26.22 -10.74 13.82
C GLY A 103 25.38 -11.92 13.32
N HIS A 104 25.49 -13.10 13.97
CA HIS A 104 24.63 -14.25 13.64
C HIS A 104 23.23 -14.13 14.25
N PHE A 105 23.09 -13.40 15.35
CA PHE A 105 21.85 -13.26 16.09
C PHE A 105 20.86 -12.32 15.39
#